data_386690740db49063a53029c98ef6ec56
#
_entry.id   386690740db49063a53029c98ef6ec56
#
_cell.length_a   1.000
_cell.length_b   1.000
_cell.length_c   1.000
_cell.angle_alpha   90.00
_cell.angle_beta   90.00
_cell.angle_gamma   90.00
#
_symmetry.space_group_name_H-M   'P 1'
#
loop_
_entity.id
_entity.type
_entity.pdbx_description
1 polymer ?
#
loop_
_entity_poly.entity_id
_entity_poly.type
_entity_poly.pdbx_seq_one_letter_code
_entity_poly.pdbx_strand_id
1 'polypeptide(L)'
;VLVMLFEKPSTRTRVSFDVAMRQLGGQTIGLNNTDMQLGRGEPISDTAKVLSRYADALMVRANAHQTLVDLAEHATIPVINGLTDLSHPCQIVADILTFEETRGNIGGRTVAWVGDGNNVAASWMHAAVKFGFKLRVATPAQLKPEQAVIDWVKAEGAKDSVLLTDDPAEAVKGAECVVTDTWVSMGQDDAPRRKQLLGPYAVDQNLMDRAGKDAIFMHCLPAYRGHEVSADVIDGAQSVVFDEAENRLHAQKAILAWCLGVD
;
A
#
# COMPACT_ATOMS: atom_id res chain seq x y z
N VAL A 1 2.70 24.56 1.31
CA VAL A 1 2.12 23.91 2.50
C VAL A 1 1.38 22.65 2.08
N LEU A 2 1.66 21.51 2.74
CA LEU A 2 0.90 20.27 2.61
C LEU A 2 -0.08 20.14 3.78
N VAL A 3 -1.38 20.03 3.49
CA VAL A 3 -2.36 19.62 4.50
C VAL A 3 -2.56 18.10 4.44
N MET A 4 -2.43 17.45 5.58
CA MET A 4 -2.58 16.01 5.72
C MET A 4 -3.84 15.67 6.51
N LEU A 5 -4.83 15.06 5.87
CA LEU A 5 -6.08 14.64 6.47
C LEU A 5 -6.02 13.17 6.90
N PHE A 6 -6.29 12.88 8.18
CA PHE A 6 -6.26 11.54 8.73
C PHE A 6 -7.60 11.15 9.36
N GLU A 7 -8.34 10.25 8.74
CA GLU A 7 -9.48 9.57 9.38
C GLU A 7 -9.04 8.38 10.26
N LYS A 8 -7.85 7.82 9.97
CA LYS A 8 -7.21 6.75 10.75
C LYS A 8 -5.80 7.17 11.17
N PRO A 9 -5.35 6.83 12.38
CA PRO A 9 -3.98 7.11 12.80
C PRO A 9 -2.95 6.39 11.92
N SER A 10 -1.80 7.02 11.70
CA SER A 10 -0.67 6.43 11.01
C SER A 10 0.62 7.16 11.33
N THR A 11 1.50 6.52 12.08
CA THR A 11 2.82 7.06 12.40
C THR A 11 3.69 7.19 11.15
N ARG A 12 3.83 6.09 10.38
CA ARG A 12 4.69 6.07 9.18
C ARG A 12 4.28 7.09 8.13
N THR A 13 3.01 7.12 7.74
CA THR A 13 2.51 8.09 6.76
C THR A 13 2.67 9.53 7.23
N ARG A 14 2.34 9.81 8.50
CA ARG A 14 2.47 11.17 9.06
C ARG A 14 3.92 11.64 9.03
N VAL A 15 4.83 10.83 9.58
CA VAL A 15 6.24 11.23 9.70
C VAL A 15 6.91 11.32 8.33
N SER A 16 6.69 10.33 7.45
CA SER A 16 7.35 10.33 6.13
C SER A 16 6.91 11.49 5.24
N PHE A 17 5.62 11.83 5.20
CA PHE A 17 5.15 13.01 4.46
C PHE A 17 5.61 14.33 5.08
N ASP A 18 5.62 14.44 6.42
CA ASP A 18 6.11 15.65 7.11
C ASP A 18 7.59 15.89 6.81
N VAL A 19 8.42 14.85 6.96
CA VAL A 19 9.86 14.93 6.65
C VAL A 19 10.09 15.20 5.16
N ALA A 20 9.38 14.50 4.25
CA ALA A 20 9.48 14.72 2.82
C ALA A 20 9.20 16.18 2.43
N MET A 21 8.11 16.74 2.93
CA MET A 21 7.72 18.14 2.64
C MET A 21 8.72 19.14 3.21
N ARG A 22 9.26 18.91 4.43
CA ARG A 22 10.31 19.75 5.02
C ARG A 22 11.61 19.69 4.23
N GLN A 23 11.99 18.53 3.71
CA GLN A 23 13.18 18.38 2.85
C GLN A 23 13.02 19.09 1.52
N LEU A 24 11.79 19.32 1.04
CA LEU A 24 11.46 20.14 -0.13
C LEU A 24 11.34 21.64 0.22
N GLY A 25 11.63 22.05 1.46
CA GLY A 25 11.56 23.45 1.91
C GLY A 25 10.15 23.91 2.30
N GLY A 26 9.18 22.99 2.35
CA GLY A 26 7.78 23.29 2.68
C GLY A 26 7.43 23.07 4.15
N GLN A 27 6.15 23.21 4.45
CA GLN A 27 5.55 23.03 5.77
C GLN A 27 4.35 22.12 5.70
N THR A 28 3.98 21.51 6.82
CA THR A 28 2.85 20.57 6.92
C THR A 28 1.87 21.00 8.00
N ILE A 29 0.58 20.71 7.76
CA ILE A 29 -0.50 20.81 8.74
C ILE A 29 -1.19 19.46 8.79
N GLY A 30 -1.15 18.80 9.95
CA GLY A 30 -1.82 17.51 10.14
C GLY A 30 -3.17 17.70 10.84
N LEU A 31 -4.25 17.28 10.21
CA LEU A 31 -5.61 17.31 10.75
C LEU A 31 -6.12 15.87 10.96
N ASN A 32 -6.63 15.58 12.15
CA ASN A 32 -7.32 14.33 12.44
C ASN A 32 -8.84 14.53 12.30
N ASN A 33 -9.57 13.44 12.22
CA ASN A 33 -11.02 13.47 12.09
C ASN A 33 -11.70 14.26 13.21
N THR A 34 -11.16 14.22 14.43
CA THR A 34 -11.65 15.00 15.58
C THR A 34 -11.42 16.50 15.47
N ASP A 35 -10.49 16.92 14.65
CA ASP A 35 -10.08 18.32 14.47
C ASP A 35 -10.87 19.00 13.33
N MET A 36 -11.61 18.20 12.54
CA MET A 36 -12.29 18.65 11.33
C MET A 36 -13.82 18.71 11.51
N GLN A 37 -14.46 19.60 10.76
CA GLN A 37 -15.91 19.70 10.68
C GLN A 37 -16.53 18.64 9.75
N LEU A 38 -15.75 17.95 8.92
CA LEU A 38 -16.20 16.84 8.06
C LEU A 38 -16.98 15.78 8.86
N GLY A 39 -16.50 15.42 10.06
CA GLY A 39 -17.21 14.52 10.96
C GLY A 39 -18.44 15.12 11.65
N ARG A 40 -18.74 16.41 11.41
CA ARG A 40 -19.82 17.17 12.03
C ARG A 40 -20.85 17.70 11.02
N GLY A 41 -20.81 17.20 9.77
CA GLY A 41 -21.80 17.50 8.73
C GLY A 41 -21.41 18.61 7.75
N GLU A 42 -20.17 19.10 7.74
CA GLU A 42 -19.67 19.96 6.67
C GLU A 42 -19.55 19.15 5.36
N PRO A 43 -20.05 19.65 4.22
CA PRO A 43 -19.88 18.99 2.94
C PRO A 43 -18.40 18.88 2.54
N ILE A 44 -18.00 17.71 2.00
CA ILE A 44 -16.63 17.47 1.51
C ILE A 44 -16.20 18.54 0.48
N SER A 45 -17.15 18.94 -0.38
CA SER A 45 -16.93 19.98 -1.40
C SER A 45 -16.50 21.32 -0.81
N ASP A 46 -17.02 21.68 0.36
CA ASP A 46 -16.72 22.98 1.00
C ASP A 46 -15.35 22.91 1.67
N THR A 47 -15.06 21.83 2.38
CA THR A 47 -13.71 21.55 2.92
C THR A 47 -12.65 21.57 1.81
N ALA A 48 -12.88 20.90 0.66
CA ALA A 48 -11.97 20.88 -0.47
C ALA A 48 -11.70 22.29 -1.02
N LYS A 49 -12.73 23.10 -1.22
CA LYS A 49 -12.62 24.48 -1.73
C LYS A 49 -11.88 25.40 -0.75
N VAL A 50 -12.17 25.28 0.55
CA VAL A 50 -11.52 26.09 1.59
C VAL A 50 -10.04 25.73 1.68
N LEU A 51 -9.69 24.44 1.78
CA LEU A 51 -8.30 23.99 1.89
C LEU A 51 -7.49 24.33 0.64
N SER A 52 -8.11 24.32 -0.53
CA SER A 52 -7.48 24.76 -1.79
C SER A 52 -7.08 26.24 -1.80
N ARG A 53 -7.60 27.07 -0.88
CA ARG A 53 -7.20 28.49 -0.72
C ARG A 53 -6.06 28.68 0.25
N TYR A 54 -5.74 27.66 1.07
CA TYR A 54 -4.76 27.74 2.15
C TYR A 54 -3.50 26.91 1.90
N ALA A 55 -3.58 25.88 1.07
CA ALA A 55 -2.53 24.91 0.87
C ALA A 55 -2.20 24.71 -0.61
N ASP A 56 -1.05 24.09 -0.86
CA ASP A 56 -0.56 23.78 -2.20
C ASP A 56 -0.85 22.34 -2.60
N ALA A 57 -1.08 21.44 -1.63
CA ALA A 57 -1.49 20.03 -1.86
C ALA A 57 -2.23 19.48 -0.63
N LEU A 58 -3.05 18.46 -0.87
CA LEU A 58 -3.71 17.66 0.16
C LEU A 58 -3.16 16.23 0.12
N MET A 59 -2.84 15.65 1.27
CA MET A 59 -2.66 14.21 1.44
C MET A 59 -3.82 13.67 2.27
N VAL A 60 -4.47 12.62 1.81
CA VAL A 60 -5.68 12.09 2.43
C VAL A 60 -5.50 10.62 2.78
N ARG A 61 -5.71 10.27 4.06
CA ARG A 61 -5.81 8.90 4.54
C ARG A 61 -7.23 8.69 5.06
N ALA A 62 -8.10 8.16 4.21
CA ALA A 62 -9.52 8.00 4.46
C ALA A 62 -9.93 6.53 4.72
N ASN A 63 -11.12 6.35 5.28
CA ASN A 63 -11.76 5.05 5.38
C ASN A 63 -12.32 4.63 4.03
N ALA A 64 -13.20 5.47 3.45
CA ALA A 64 -13.81 5.21 2.15
C ALA A 64 -13.00 5.87 1.01
N HIS A 65 -12.81 5.14 -0.08
CA HIS A 65 -12.17 5.68 -1.28
C HIS A 65 -12.96 6.85 -1.88
N GLN A 66 -14.28 6.83 -1.75
CA GLN A 66 -15.15 7.89 -2.26
C GLN A 66 -14.83 9.25 -1.62
N THR A 67 -14.49 9.31 -0.33
CA THR A 67 -14.06 10.55 0.32
C THR A 67 -12.87 11.20 -0.41
N LEU A 68 -11.90 10.38 -0.84
CA LEU A 68 -10.76 10.85 -1.62
C LEU A 68 -11.18 11.39 -3.00
N VAL A 69 -12.06 10.67 -3.68
CA VAL A 69 -12.60 11.07 -5.00
C VAL A 69 -13.35 12.39 -4.90
N ASP A 70 -14.24 12.52 -3.92
CA ASP A 70 -15.03 13.74 -3.70
C ASP A 70 -14.13 14.96 -3.39
N LEU A 71 -13.06 14.76 -2.57
CA LEU A 71 -12.08 15.81 -2.33
C LEU A 71 -11.35 16.21 -3.61
N ALA A 72 -10.91 15.22 -4.41
CA ALA A 72 -10.19 15.47 -5.65
C ALA A 72 -11.04 16.16 -6.72
N GLU A 73 -12.34 15.86 -6.76
CA GLU A 73 -13.30 16.50 -7.71
C GLU A 73 -13.51 18.00 -7.42
N HIS A 74 -13.45 18.39 -6.13
CA HIS A 74 -13.76 19.75 -5.71
C HIS A 74 -12.53 20.61 -5.35
N ALA A 75 -11.36 19.99 -5.16
CA ALA A 75 -10.12 20.70 -4.91
C ALA A 75 -9.55 21.28 -6.23
N THR A 76 -8.87 22.44 -6.12
CA THR A 76 -8.10 23.05 -7.21
C THR A 76 -6.59 22.83 -7.06
N ILE A 77 -6.19 22.06 -6.09
CA ILE A 77 -4.81 21.66 -5.76
C ILE A 77 -4.71 20.15 -5.81
N PRO A 78 -3.50 19.56 -5.97
CA PRO A 78 -3.31 18.12 -5.98
C PRO A 78 -3.83 17.43 -4.72
N VAL A 79 -4.50 16.28 -4.89
CA VAL A 79 -4.96 15.42 -3.81
C VAL A 79 -4.23 14.07 -3.91
N ILE A 80 -3.44 13.75 -2.90
CA ILE A 80 -2.60 12.56 -2.84
C ILE A 80 -3.27 11.50 -1.98
N ASN A 81 -3.42 10.30 -2.54
CA ASN A 81 -3.93 9.15 -1.81
C ASN A 81 -2.88 8.58 -0.84
N GLY A 82 -2.98 8.92 0.44
CA GLY A 82 -2.14 8.37 1.51
C GLY A 82 -2.50 6.92 1.91
N LEU A 83 -3.75 6.54 1.77
CA LEU A 83 -4.38 5.21 1.88
C LEU A 83 -5.90 5.36 1.91
N THR A 84 -6.60 4.42 1.29
CA THR A 84 -8.04 4.20 1.46
C THR A 84 -8.33 2.70 1.65
N ASP A 85 -9.60 2.33 1.85
CA ASP A 85 -10.03 0.93 1.85
C ASP A 85 -9.75 0.21 0.51
N LEU A 86 -9.72 0.93 -0.60
CA LEU A 86 -9.47 0.38 -1.94
C LEU A 86 -7.98 0.26 -2.26
N SER A 87 -7.12 1.22 -1.86
CA SER A 87 -5.75 1.25 -2.35
C SER A 87 -4.76 1.98 -1.43
N HIS A 88 -3.47 1.62 -1.57
CA HIS A 88 -2.33 2.23 -0.89
C HIS A 88 -1.19 2.56 -1.88
N PRO A 89 -1.40 3.48 -2.85
CA PRO A 89 -0.46 3.70 -3.96
C PRO A 89 0.92 4.19 -3.51
N CYS A 90 1.00 5.05 -2.49
CA CYS A 90 2.28 5.54 -1.98
C CYS A 90 3.15 4.43 -1.36
N GLN A 91 2.53 3.36 -0.84
CA GLN A 91 3.26 2.18 -0.39
C GLN A 91 3.86 1.46 -1.59
N ILE A 92 3.06 1.18 -2.59
CA ILE A 92 3.50 0.39 -3.75
C ILE A 92 4.64 1.08 -4.53
N VAL A 93 4.63 2.41 -4.63
CA VAL A 93 5.75 3.14 -5.25
C VAL A 93 7.03 2.94 -4.44
N ALA A 94 6.96 2.92 -3.11
CA ALA A 94 8.11 2.63 -2.24
C ALA A 94 8.56 1.16 -2.37
N ASP A 95 7.62 0.22 -2.45
CA ASP A 95 7.91 -1.21 -2.59
C ASP A 95 8.63 -1.49 -3.91
N ILE A 96 8.16 -0.89 -5.02
CA ILE A 96 8.79 -1.01 -6.32
C ILE A 96 10.20 -0.38 -6.29
N LEU A 97 10.37 0.79 -5.70
CA LEU A 97 11.67 1.42 -5.53
C LEU A 97 12.62 0.48 -4.77
N THR A 98 12.18 -0.09 -3.66
CA THR A 98 12.97 -1.04 -2.85
C THR A 98 13.34 -2.29 -3.64
N PHE A 99 12.37 -2.83 -4.41
CA PHE A 99 12.66 -3.96 -5.30
C PHE A 99 13.74 -3.59 -6.32
N GLU A 100 13.61 -2.44 -6.99
CA GLU A 100 14.53 -2.03 -8.05
C GLU A 100 15.93 -1.69 -7.53
N GLU A 101 16.05 -1.14 -6.33
CA GLU A 101 17.35 -0.92 -5.66
C GLU A 101 18.03 -2.24 -5.30
N THR A 102 17.27 -3.25 -4.93
CA THR A 102 17.79 -4.54 -4.47
C THR A 102 18.03 -5.53 -5.61
N ARG A 103 17.14 -5.57 -6.61
CA ARG A 103 17.03 -6.60 -7.64
C ARG A 103 17.10 -6.08 -9.08
N GLY A 104 17.16 -4.76 -9.26
CA GLY A 104 17.06 -4.11 -10.58
C GLY A 104 15.62 -4.04 -11.09
N ASN A 105 15.43 -3.61 -12.32
CA ASN A 105 14.12 -3.30 -12.90
C ASN A 105 13.09 -4.40 -12.67
N ILE A 106 11.90 -4.02 -12.19
CA ILE A 106 10.81 -4.96 -11.83
C ILE A 106 10.08 -5.52 -13.08
N GLY A 107 10.17 -4.85 -14.23
CA GLY A 107 9.49 -5.28 -15.45
C GLY A 107 9.83 -6.72 -15.84
N GLY A 108 8.82 -7.54 -16.09
CA GLY A 108 8.94 -8.95 -16.42
C GLY A 108 9.28 -9.91 -15.26
N ARG A 109 9.57 -9.37 -14.06
CA ARG A 109 9.87 -10.15 -12.86
C ARG A 109 8.62 -10.81 -12.28
N THR A 110 8.78 -11.71 -11.31
CA THR A 110 7.67 -12.35 -10.61
C THR A 110 7.67 -11.99 -9.14
N VAL A 111 6.57 -11.41 -8.67
CA VAL A 111 6.28 -11.10 -7.28
C VAL A 111 5.16 -12.01 -6.78
N ALA A 112 5.27 -12.52 -5.56
CA ALA A 112 4.23 -13.28 -4.89
C ALA A 112 3.64 -12.48 -3.73
N TRP A 113 2.34 -12.30 -3.74
CA TRP A 113 1.55 -11.85 -2.60
C TRP A 113 0.98 -13.06 -1.86
N VAL A 114 1.11 -13.10 -0.54
CA VAL A 114 0.58 -14.21 0.28
C VAL A 114 -0.21 -13.64 1.45
N GLY A 115 -1.50 -13.89 1.51
CA GLY A 115 -2.34 -13.44 2.62
C GLY A 115 -3.71 -12.93 2.20
N ASP A 116 -4.18 -11.86 2.87
CA ASP A 116 -5.48 -11.23 2.62
C ASP A 116 -5.51 -10.49 1.28
N GLY A 117 -6.62 -10.61 0.55
CA GLY A 117 -6.88 -9.84 -0.68
C GLY A 117 -7.28 -8.39 -0.41
N ASN A 118 -6.58 -7.73 0.49
CA ASN A 118 -6.86 -6.38 0.97
C ASN A 118 -6.49 -5.26 -0.03
N ASN A 119 -6.58 -4.01 0.42
CA ASN A 119 -6.23 -2.82 -0.38
C ASN A 119 -4.74 -2.76 -0.81
N VAL A 120 -3.83 -3.39 -0.06
CA VAL A 120 -2.41 -3.47 -0.45
C VAL A 120 -2.25 -4.49 -1.57
N ALA A 121 -2.90 -5.68 -1.47
CA ALA A 121 -2.97 -6.65 -2.56
C ALA A 121 -3.57 -6.04 -3.84
N ALA A 122 -4.68 -5.29 -3.71
CA ALA A 122 -5.29 -4.56 -4.82
C ALA A 122 -4.30 -3.58 -5.47
N SER A 123 -3.53 -2.86 -4.67
CA SER A 123 -2.51 -1.92 -5.17
C SER A 123 -1.37 -2.62 -5.89
N TRP A 124 -0.92 -3.78 -5.41
CA TRP A 124 0.04 -4.63 -6.12
C TRP A 124 -0.51 -5.14 -7.46
N MET A 125 -1.81 -5.46 -7.54
CA MET A 125 -2.46 -5.85 -8.81
C MET A 125 -2.45 -4.70 -9.81
N HIS A 126 -2.78 -3.47 -9.37
CA HIS A 126 -2.68 -2.28 -10.22
C HIS A 126 -1.24 -2.04 -10.70
N ALA A 127 -0.27 -2.18 -9.82
CA ALA A 127 1.14 -2.00 -10.13
C ALA A 127 1.65 -3.05 -11.12
N ALA A 128 1.26 -4.32 -10.98
CA ALA A 128 1.65 -5.39 -11.90
C ALA A 128 1.28 -5.05 -13.35
N VAL A 129 0.08 -4.48 -13.55
CA VAL A 129 -0.38 -4.03 -14.86
C VAL A 129 0.43 -2.82 -15.36
N LYS A 130 0.63 -1.82 -14.51
CA LYS A 130 1.26 -0.54 -14.91
C LYS A 130 2.78 -0.63 -15.09
N PHE A 131 3.46 -1.50 -14.33
CA PHE A 131 4.91 -1.69 -14.40
C PHE A 131 5.32 -2.95 -15.18
N GLY A 132 4.36 -3.74 -15.66
CA GLY A 132 4.62 -4.88 -16.55
C GLY A 132 5.33 -6.06 -15.90
N PHE A 133 5.08 -6.36 -14.62
CA PHE A 133 5.59 -7.53 -13.94
C PHE A 133 4.48 -8.59 -13.69
N LYS A 134 4.87 -9.79 -13.29
CA LYS A 134 3.94 -10.88 -12.96
C LYS A 134 3.67 -10.89 -11.46
N LEU A 135 2.41 -10.83 -11.07
CA LEU A 135 1.97 -10.96 -9.69
C LEU A 135 1.20 -12.27 -9.51
N ARG A 136 1.59 -13.06 -8.53
CA ARG A 136 0.83 -14.23 -8.08
C ARG A 136 0.27 -13.94 -6.70
N VAL A 137 -1.05 -13.99 -6.56
CA VAL A 137 -1.78 -13.67 -5.33
C VAL A 137 -2.34 -14.95 -4.75
N ALA A 138 -1.74 -15.43 -3.66
CA ALA A 138 -2.28 -16.52 -2.86
C ALA A 138 -3.16 -15.96 -1.74
N THR A 139 -4.44 -16.28 -1.78
CA THR A 139 -5.42 -15.80 -0.81
C THR A 139 -6.56 -16.81 -0.62
N PRO A 140 -7.13 -16.96 0.59
CA PRO A 140 -8.31 -17.79 0.79
C PRO A 140 -9.47 -17.35 -0.10
N ALA A 141 -10.26 -18.28 -0.58
CA ALA A 141 -11.41 -18.01 -1.45
C ALA A 141 -12.40 -16.99 -0.86
N GLN A 142 -12.49 -16.92 0.48
CA GLN A 142 -13.35 -16.02 1.23
C GLN A 142 -12.77 -14.59 1.41
N LEU A 143 -11.49 -14.40 1.11
CA LEU A 143 -10.76 -13.15 1.31
C LEU A 143 -10.06 -12.69 0.01
N LYS A 144 -10.64 -12.99 -1.13
CA LYS A 144 -10.14 -12.54 -2.44
C LYS A 144 -10.16 -11.03 -2.56
N PRO A 145 -9.28 -10.44 -3.38
CA PRO A 145 -9.38 -9.04 -3.77
C PRO A 145 -10.77 -8.71 -4.33
N GLU A 146 -11.19 -7.47 -4.18
CA GLU A 146 -12.49 -7.02 -4.68
C GLU A 146 -12.66 -7.33 -6.17
N GLN A 147 -13.86 -7.75 -6.54
CA GLN A 147 -14.18 -8.14 -7.92
C GLN A 147 -13.89 -7.01 -8.92
N ALA A 148 -14.15 -5.76 -8.52
CA ALA A 148 -13.87 -4.59 -9.35
C ALA A 148 -12.39 -4.46 -9.74
N VAL A 149 -11.46 -4.81 -8.84
CA VAL A 149 -10.02 -4.81 -9.13
C VAL A 149 -9.65 -5.93 -10.09
N ILE A 150 -10.22 -7.11 -9.90
CA ILE A 150 -10.02 -8.26 -10.79
C ILE A 150 -10.53 -7.95 -12.21
N ASP A 151 -11.69 -7.31 -12.30
CA ASP A 151 -12.29 -6.96 -13.59
C ASP A 151 -11.53 -5.81 -14.28
N TRP A 152 -11.00 -4.87 -13.51
CA TRP A 152 -10.11 -3.84 -14.03
C TRP A 152 -8.83 -4.44 -14.66
N VAL A 153 -8.17 -5.38 -13.98
CA VAL A 153 -6.98 -6.08 -14.53
C VAL A 153 -7.30 -6.75 -15.87
N LYS A 154 -8.47 -7.38 -15.97
CA LYS A 154 -8.93 -8.00 -17.23
C LYS A 154 -9.18 -6.96 -18.33
N ALA A 155 -9.83 -5.84 -17.98
CA ALA A 155 -10.15 -4.76 -18.89
C ALA A 155 -8.90 -4.07 -19.48
N GLU A 156 -7.81 -3.97 -18.68
CA GLU A 156 -6.51 -3.47 -19.17
C GLU A 156 -5.78 -4.49 -20.08
N GLY A 157 -6.37 -5.63 -20.38
CA GLY A 157 -5.79 -6.69 -21.21
C GLY A 157 -4.64 -7.46 -20.56
N ALA A 158 -4.42 -7.27 -19.26
CA ALA A 158 -3.28 -7.79 -18.51
C ALA A 158 -3.61 -9.05 -17.70
N LYS A 159 -4.56 -9.87 -18.18
CA LYS A 159 -5.02 -11.08 -17.47
C LYS A 159 -3.87 -12.06 -17.13
N ASP A 160 -2.80 -12.05 -17.92
CA ASP A 160 -1.64 -12.93 -17.74
C ASP A 160 -0.59 -12.31 -16.77
N SER A 161 -0.76 -11.05 -16.39
CA SER A 161 0.10 -10.38 -15.40
C SER A 161 -0.29 -10.69 -13.96
N VAL A 162 -1.53 -11.11 -13.69
CA VAL A 162 -2.01 -11.43 -12.35
C VAL A 162 -2.64 -12.83 -12.31
N LEU A 163 -2.05 -13.71 -11.51
CA LEU A 163 -2.58 -15.04 -11.22
C LEU A 163 -3.17 -15.06 -9.80
N LEU A 164 -4.42 -15.48 -9.65
CA LEU A 164 -5.04 -15.74 -8.35
C LEU A 164 -5.02 -17.24 -8.07
N THR A 165 -4.54 -17.63 -6.89
CA THR A 165 -4.51 -19.03 -6.41
C THR A 165 -4.89 -19.09 -4.94
N ASP A 166 -5.25 -20.27 -4.46
CA ASP A 166 -5.42 -20.54 -3.03
C ASP A 166 -4.24 -21.34 -2.44
N ASP A 167 -3.22 -21.62 -3.25
CA ASP A 167 -2.00 -22.32 -2.83
C ASP A 167 -0.81 -21.33 -2.69
N PRO A 168 -0.37 -21.02 -1.44
CA PRO A 168 0.81 -20.20 -1.21
C PRO A 168 2.08 -20.75 -1.85
N ALA A 169 2.24 -22.09 -1.89
CA ALA A 169 3.42 -22.72 -2.45
C ALA A 169 3.50 -22.55 -3.99
N GLU A 170 2.35 -22.58 -4.66
CA GLU A 170 2.26 -22.25 -6.09
C GLU A 170 2.64 -20.78 -6.35
N ALA A 171 2.12 -19.87 -5.55
CA ALA A 171 2.37 -18.44 -5.73
C ALA A 171 3.84 -18.09 -5.59
N VAL A 172 4.52 -18.58 -4.54
CA VAL A 172 5.91 -18.21 -4.25
C VAL A 172 6.92 -18.94 -5.13
N LYS A 173 6.55 -20.03 -5.80
CA LYS A 173 7.48 -20.86 -6.58
C LYS A 173 8.30 -20.04 -7.57
N GLY A 174 9.60 -19.87 -7.27
CA GLY A 174 10.53 -19.13 -8.11
C GLY A 174 10.24 -17.61 -8.19
N ALA A 175 9.41 -17.05 -7.30
CA ALA A 175 9.21 -15.61 -7.19
C ALA A 175 10.48 -14.91 -6.70
N GLU A 176 10.73 -13.70 -7.16
CA GLU A 176 11.90 -12.91 -6.78
C GLU A 176 11.62 -11.99 -5.58
N CYS A 177 10.35 -11.82 -5.25
CA CYS A 177 9.90 -11.12 -4.05
C CYS A 177 8.66 -11.83 -3.48
N VAL A 178 8.62 -11.99 -2.17
CA VAL A 178 7.44 -12.44 -1.42
C VAL A 178 6.97 -11.29 -0.55
N VAL A 179 5.69 -10.95 -0.68
CA VAL A 179 5.06 -9.84 0.03
C VAL A 179 3.87 -10.34 0.83
N THR A 180 3.72 -9.86 2.04
CA THR A 180 2.51 -10.06 2.85
C THR A 180 2.14 -8.78 3.61
N ASP A 181 0.99 -8.80 4.25
CA ASP A 181 0.51 -7.73 5.13
C ASP A 181 -0.24 -8.32 6.32
N THR A 182 -0.50 -7.50 7.32
CA THR A 182 -1.23 -7.87 8.53
C THR A 182 -2.57 -8.52 8.19
N TRP A 183 -2.89 -9.60 8.91
CA TRP A 183 -4.16 -10.34 8.70
C TRP A 183 -5.40 -9.60 9.20
N VAL A 184 -5.20 -8.70 10.16
CA VAL A 184 -6.30 -7.94 10.77
C VAL A 184 -5.92 -6.45 10.73
N SER A 185 -6.56 -5.72 9.85
CA SER A 185 -6.36 -4.27 9.74
C SER A 185 -7.14 -3.51 10.83
N MET A 186 -6.73 -2.28 11.09
CA MET A 186 -7.41 -1.42 12.07
C MET A 186 -8.88 -1.22 11.69
N GLY A 187 -9.79 -1.52 12.64
CA GLY A 187 -11.24 -1.38 12.47
C GLY A 187 -11.94 -2.62 11.92
N GLN A 188 -11.26 -3.76 11.82
CA GLN A 188 -11.88 -5.05 11.48
C GLN A 188 -12.26 -5.82 12.76
N ASP A 189 -13.52 -6.24 12.86
CA ASP A 189 -14.09 -6.89 14.05
C ASP A 189 -14.09 -8.43 13.97
N ASP A 190 -13.66 -9.03 12.82
CA ASP A 190 -13.70 -10.47 12.56
C ASP A 190 -12.33 -11.17 12.76
N ALA A 191 -11.49 -10.64 13.63
CA ALA A 191 -10.12 -11.10 13.86
C ALA A 191 -9.95 -12.61 14.08
N PRO A 192 -10.78 -13.32 14.87
CA PRO A 192 -10.64 -14.78 15.04
C PRO A 192 -10.85 -15.55 13.74
N ARG A 193 -11.87 -15.19 12.96
CA ARG A 193 -12.17 -15.82 11.67
C ARG A 193 -11.05 -15.58 10.67
N ARG A 194 -10.53 -14.36 10.58
CA ARG A 194 -9.44 -14.01 9.67
C ARG A 194 -8.19 -14.80 10.00
N LYS A 195 -7.80 -14.87 11.28
CA LYS A 195 -6.65 -15.66 11.72
C LYS A 195 -6.79 -17.14 11.38
N GLN A 196 -8.00 -17.71 11.50
CA GLN A 196 -8.26 -19.10 11.11
C GLN A 196 -8.10 -19.31 9.61
N LEU A 197 -8.65 -18.43 8.77
CA LEU A 197 -8.59 -18.52 7.32
C LEU A 197 -7.17 -18.29 6.79
N LEU A 198 -6.45 -17.35 7.39
CA LEU A 198 -5.13 -16.90 6.94
C LEU A 198 -3.96 -17.71 7.54
N GLY A 199 -4.20 -18.51 8.58
CA GLY A 199 -3.16 -19.36 9.19
C GLY A 199 -2.32 -20.17 8.19
N PRO A 200 -2.93 -20.82 7.17
CA PRO A 200 -2.17 -21.52 6.12
C PRO A 200 -1.36 -20.61 5.18
N TYR A 201 -1.54 -19.30 5.28
CA TYR A 201 -0.88 -18.27 4.45
C TYR A 201 0.21 -17.52 5.23
N ALA A 202 0.66 -18.04 6.36
CA ALA A 202 1.80 -17.49 7.08
C ALA A 202 3.08 -17.66 6.25
N VAL A 203 3.86 -16.58 6.12
CA VAL A 203 5.15 -16.63 5.46
C VAL A 203 6.21 -17.03 6.49
N ASP A 204 6.64 -18.27 6.40
CA ASP A 204 7.73 -18.83 7.18
C ASP A 204 8.95 -19.15 6.27
N GLN A 205 10.05 -19.60 6.86
CA GLN A 205 11.24 -19.94 6.09
C GLN A 205 10.99 -21.09 5.10
N ASN A 206 10.13 -22.07 5.43
CA ASN A 206 9.81 -23.17 4.50
C ASN A 206 9.10 -22.67 3.24
N LEU A 207 8.28 -21.63 3.38
CA LEU A 207 7.63 -20.99 2.22
C LEU A 207 8.63 -20.15 1.43
N MET A 208 9.50 -19.38 2.11
CA MET A 208 10.57 -18.59 1.47
C MET A 208 11.57 -19.47 0.70
N ASP A 209 11.89 -20.66 1.19
CA ASP A 209 12.79 -21.61 0.53
C ASP A 209 12.24 -22.13 -0.82
N ARG A 210 10.95 -21.97 -1.09
CA ARG A 210 10.31 -22.30 -2.37
C ARG A 210 10.35 -21.16 -3.39
N ALA A 211 10.65 -19.95 -2.92
CA ALA A 211 10.83 -18.79 -3.78
C ALA A 211 12.14 -18.86 -4.57
N GLY A 212 12.48 -17.85 -5.33
CA GLY A 212 13.77 -17.75 -6.02
C GLY A 212 14.92 -17.72 -5.01
N LYS A 213 16.08 -18.28 -5.41
CA LYS A 213 17.27 -18.41 -4.53
C LYS A 213 17.63 -17.10 -3.82
N ASP A 214 17.48 -15.98 -4.51
CA ASP A 214 17.81 -14.65 -4.00
C ASP A 214 16.55 -13.81 -3.77
N ALA A 215 15.40 -14.45 -3.50
CA ALA A 215 14.15 -13.76 -3.25
C ALA A 215 14.25 -12.87 -2.01
N ILE A 216 13.66 -11.70 -2.10
CA ILE A 216 13.52 -10.77 -0.97
C ILE A 216 12.14 -10.88 -0.34
N PHE A 217 12.05 -10.51 0.94
CA PHE A 217 10.79 -10.42 1.68
C PHE A 217 10.44 -8.96 1.98
N MET A 218 9.18 -8.58 1.72
CA MET A 218 8.63 -7.25 1.97
C MET A 218 7.36 -7.31 2.82
N HIS A 219 7.15 -6.26 3.63
CA HIS A 219 5.97 -6.06 4.46
C HIS A 219 5.83 -4.58 4.82
N CYS A 220 4.71 -3.98 4.50
CA CYS A 220 4.47 -2.53 4.69
C CYS A 220 4.43 -2.07 6.16
N LEU A 221 4.53 -3.00 7.13
CA LEU A 221 4.46 -2.75 8.55
C LEU A 221 3.17 -2.01 9.03
N PRO A 222 2.65 -2.28 10.24
CA PRO A 222 3.24 -3.12 11.31
C PRO A 222 3.07 -4.60 11.01
N ALA A 223 4.03 -5.42 11.46
CA ALA A 223 3.98 -6.87 11.32
C ALA A 223 3.80 -7.56 12.67
N TYR A 224 3.11 -8.70 12.67
CA TYR A 224 2.88 -9.53 13.85
C TYR A 224 3.61 -10.86 13.70
N ARG A 225 4.83 -10.93 14.25
CA ARG A 225 5.66 -12.15 14.27
C ARG A 225 4.90 -13.33 14.88
N GLY A 226 4.92 -14.47 14.17
CA GLY A 226 4.14 -15.65 14.55
C GLY A 226 2.68 -15.63 14.09
N HIS A 227 2.27 -14.58 13.34
CA HIS A 227 1.01 -14.54 12.61
C HIS A 227 1.28 -14.59 11.10
N GLU A 228 1.17 -13.46 10.38
CA GLU A 228 1.37 -13.39 8.93
C GLU A 228 2.81 -13.66 8.49
N VAL A 229 3.76 -13.48 9.38
CA VAL A 229 5.17 -13.74 9.10
C VAL A 229 5.88 -14.31 10.33
N SER A 230 6.83 -15.23 10.14
CA SER A 230 7.69 -15.73 11.19
C SER A 230 8.84 -14.76 11.50
N ALA A 231 9.40 -14.84 12.73
CA ALA A 231 10.48 -13.94 13.14
C ALA A 231 11.76 -14.15 12.31
N ASP A 232 12.07 -15.40 11.97
CA ASP A 232 13.26 -15.76 11.18
C ASP A 232 13.19 -15.21 9.74
N VAL A 233 11.99 -15.03 9.18
CA VAL A 233 11.82 -14.39 7.86
C VAL A 233 11.94 -12.88 7.98
N ILE A 234 11.13 -12.22 8.83
CA ILE A 234 11.09 -10.75 8.86
C ILE A 234 12.37 -10.14 9.43
N ASP A 235 13.05 -10.83 10.33
CA ASP A 235 14.33 -10.40 10.91
C ASP A 235 15.54 -11.07 10.22
N GLY A 236 15.29 -11.87 9.19
CA GLY A 236 16.30 -12.64 8.44
C GLY A 236 16.96 -11.85 7.31
N ALA A 237 17.96 -12.48 6.68
CA ALA A 237 18.78 -11.86 5.64
C ALA A 237 18.05 -11.54 4.33
N GLN A 238 16.90 -12.17 4.08
CA GLN A 238 16.08 -11.91 2.88
C GLN A 238 15.12 -10.73 3.09
N SER A 239 14.95 -10.25 4.32
CA SER A 239 14.03 -9.16 4.64
C SER A 239 14.62 -7.80 4.29
N VAL A 240 13.84 -7.01 3.56
CA VAL A 240 14.15 -5.62 3.21
C VAL A 240 13.10 -4.65 3.77
N VAL A 241 12.36 -5.06 4.80
CA VAL A 241 11.22 -4.30 5.34
C VAL A 241 11.59 -2.93 5.90
N PHE A 242 12.83 -2.73 6.35
CA PHE A 242 13.26 -1.42 6.86
C PHE A 242 13.74 -0.52 5.73
N ASP A 243 14.36 -1.05 4.68
CA ASP A 243 14.67 -0.30 3.45
C ASP A 243 13.36 0.11 2.75
N GLU A 244 12.37 -0.79 2.69
CA GLU A 244 11.02 -0.51 2.22
C GLU A 244 10.35 0.61 3.04
N ALA A 245 10.49 0.59 4.36
CA ALA A 245 9.96 1.64 5.23
C ALA A 245 10.69 2.98 5.02
N GLU A 246 12.00 2.99 4.81
CA GLU A 246 12.78 4.18 4.45
C GLU A 246 12.35 4.73 3.10
N ASN A 247 12.17 3.88 2.10
CA ASN A 247 11.74 4.26 0.76
C ASN A 247 10.34 4.89 0.71
N ARG A 248 9.52 4.75 1.75
CA ARG A 248 8.31 5.56 1.93
C ARG A 248 8.61 7.06 1.93
N LEU A 249 9.71 7.47 2.55
CA LEU A 249 10.13 8.87 2.56
C LEU A 249 10.51 9.33 1.15
N HIS A 250 11.34 8.56 0.45
CA HIS A 250 11.86 8.92 -0.87
C HIS A 250 10.76 8.92 -1.94
N ALA A 251 9.91 7.89 -1.97
CA ALA A 251 8.78 7.80 -2.88
C ALA A 251 7.77 8.94 -2.67
N GLN A 252 7.42 9.24 -1.42
CA GLN A 252 6.49 10.33 -1.10
C GLN A 252 7.07 11.70 -1.40
N LYS A 253 8.38 11.89 -1.21
CA LYS A 253 9.06 13.12 -1.61
C LYS A 253 9.00 13.32 -3.13
N ALA A 254 9.24 12.28 -3.92
CA ALA A 254 9.11 12.33 -5.37
C ALA A 254 7.67 12.61 -5.83
N ILE A 255 6.68 11.98 -5.19
CA ILE A 255 5.25 12.23 -5.45
C ILE A 255 4.91 13.71 -5.15
N LEU A 256 5.38 14.26 -4.03
CA LEU A 256 5.16 15.66 -3.66
C LEU A 256 5.83 16.60 -4.69
N ALA A 257 7.07 16.34 -5.05
CA ALA A 257 7.78 17.14 -6.05
C ALA A 257 7.03 17.16 -7.38
N TRP A 258 6.61 15.98 -7.86
CA TRP A 258 5.81 15.85 -9.08
C TRP A 258 4.47 16.59 -9.00
N CYS A 259 3.73 16.43 -7.90
CA CYS A 259 2.44 17.10 -7.70
C CYS A 259 2.56 18.64 -7.62
N LEU A 260 3.65 19.12 -7.06
CA LEU A 260 3.91 20.57 -6.88
C LEU A 260 4.64 21.20 -8.07
N GLY A 261 5.07 20.40 -9.06
CA GLY A 261 5.82 20.88 -10.21
C GLY A 261 7.19 21.46 -9.84
N VAL A 262 7.85 20.88 -8.83
CA VAL A 262 9.21 21.24 -8.42
C VAL A 262 10.19 20.13 -8.84
N ASP A 263 11.35 20.55 -9.39
CA ASP A 263 12.44 19.67 -9.83
C ASP A 263 13.40 19.31 -8.69
#